data_cf9ed64cd906fa8d790a51b1786bc884
#
_entry.id   cf9ed64cd906fa8d790a51b1786bc884
#
_cell.length_a   1.000
_cell.length_b   1.000
_cell.length_c   1.000
_cell.angle_alpha   90.00
_cell.angle_beta   90.00
_cell.angle_gamma   90.00
#
_symmetry.space_group_name_H-M   'P 1'
#
loop_
_entity.id
_entity.type
_entity.pdbx_description
1 polymer ?
#
loop_
_entity_poly.entity_id
_entity_poly.type
_entity_poly.pdbx_seq_one_letter_code
_entity_poly.pdbx_strand_id
1 'polypeptide(L)'
;VAYIEIDSSNYFHNLNQIAKKTGSVDKIFAVLKDNAYGHGLLEIASLAKKFGIKRVVVKNLKEALAIENMFEEILILSEIPKKEIPKNISVTINDINDLKILSPKTNIHLKIDTGMHRNGIEAKYLKKALSLIKEKRLNLLAVMTHFRSADELSSELFWQKKVWDEIKTQAKNFCKSLHLQTPLFHSNNSAALFRLKTFDEDFARCGIATYGYLEMDSIFGNFNLKPVLKLWANKISSRDLKKGERVGYGGVFEAKEDMKISTYDIGYGDGFFRSDGKKELKTADGKKILGRISMDNFVCEGDEEKVLLIDNAKQTAKVFNTISYEITTKLSPFIKRIVI
;
A
#
# COMPACT_ATOMS: atom_id res chain seq x y z
N VAL A 1 -17.54 -19.60 3.10
CA VAL A 1 -17.32 -18.41 2.27
C VAL A 1 -15.84 -18.07 2.30
N ALA A 2 -15.31 -17.67 1.15
CA ALA A 2 -13.92 -17.26 0.98
C ALA A 2 -13.49 -16.23 2.04
N TYR A 3 -12.21 -16.23 2.39
CA TYR A 3 -11.67 -15.36 3.42
C TYR A 3 -10.20 -15.06 3.18
N ILE A 4 -9.75 -13.97 3.81
CA ILE A 4 -8.35 -13.56 3.82
C ILE A 4 -7.80 -13.78 5.23
N GLU A 5 -6.71 -14.53 5.35
CA GLU A 5 -5.90 -14.59 6.57
C GLU A 5 -4.89 -13.46 6.58
N ILE A 6 -4.77 -12.79 7.72
CA ILE A 6 -3.77 -11.75 8.01
C ILE A 6 -2.82 -12.29 9.08
N ASP A 7 -1.61 -12.62 8.67
CA ASP A 7 -0.57 -13.14 9.56
C ASP A 7 0.05 -12.00 10.38
N SER A 8 -0.34 -11.92 11.65
CA SER A 8 0.13 -10.89 12.58
C SER A 8 1.62 -10.99 12.87
N SER A 9 2.17 -12.21 12.91
CA SER A 9 3.59 -12.43 13.19
C SER A 9 4.46 -11.94 12.03
N ASN A 10 4.04 -12.17 10.78
CA ASN A 10 4.69 -11.67 9.59
C ASN A 10 4.61 -10.14 9.51
N TYR A 11 3.45 -9.54 9.86
CA TYR A 11 3.31 -8.09 9.90
C TYR A 11 4.28 -7.46 10.93
N PHE A 12 4.35 -8.01 12.13
CA PHE A 12 5.30 -7.53 13.17
C PHE A 12 6.76 -7.76 12.77
N HIS A 13 7.06 -8.89 12.13
CA HIS A 13 8.40 -9.14 11.58
C HIS A 13 8.79 -8.04 10.58
N ASN A 14 7.92 -7.69 9.66
CA ASN A 14 8.16 -6.65 8.66
C ASN A 14 8.36 -5.26 9.31
N LEU A 15 7.52 -4.91 10.28
CA LEU A 15 7.68 -3.66 11.04
C LEU A 15 9.00 -3.62 11.79
N ASN A 16 9.47 -4.74 12.36
CA ASN A 16 10.78 -4.83 12.99
C ASN A 16 11.93 -4.60 11.98
N GLN A 17 11.83 -5.14 10.75
CA GLN A 17 12.83 -4.87 9.71
C GLN A 17 12.87 -3.38 9.33
N ILE A 18 11.70 -2.72 9.24
CA ILE A 18 11.58 -1.29 8.99
C ILE A 18 12.16 -0.48 10.16
N ALA A 19 11.82 -0.84 11.41
CA ALA A 19 12.34 -0.18 12.61
C ALA A 19 13.85 -0.24 12.72
N LYS A 20 14.47 -1.37 12.37
CA LYS A 20 15.94 -1.51 12.27
C LYS A 20 16.54 -0.53 11.26
N LYS A 21 15.88 -0.30 10.13
CA LYS A 21 16.34 0.65 9.09
C LYS A 21 16.17 2.11 9.50
N THR A 22 15.09 2.46 10.19
CA THR A 22 14.82 3.83 10.65
C THR A 22 15.52 4.15 11.98
N GLY A 23 15.96 3.12 12.70
CA GLY A 23 16.56 3.23 14.05
C GLY A 23 15.53 3.40 15.17
N SER A 24 14.23 3.55 14.86
CA SER A 24 13.15 3.67 15.85
C SER A 24 11.77 3.41 15.23
N VAL A 25 10.87 2.81 16.01
CA VAL A 25 9.45 2.67 15.66
C VAL A 25 8.78 4.04 15.54
N ASP A 26 9.19 5.02 16.35
CA ASP A 26 8.64 6.38 16.33
C ASP A 26 8.90 7.14 15.02
N LYS A 27 9.84 6.67 14.21
CA LYS A 27 10.16 7.23 12.88
C LYS A 27 9.37 6.61 11.73
N ILE A 28 8.38 5.78 12.02
CA ILE A 28 7.60 5.08 11.02
C ILE A 28 6.22 5.73 10.88
N PHE A 29 5.89 6.17 9.65
CA PHE A 29 4.53 6.31 9.20
C PHE A 29 4.11 5.03 8.49
N ALA A 30 3.24 4.21 9.08
CA ALA A 30 2.67 3.05 8.40
C ALA A 30 1.58 3.50 7.43
N VAL A 31 1.69 3.09 6.16
CA VAL A 31 0.76 3.53 5.11
C VAL A 31 -0.38 2.52 4.98
N LEU A 32 -1.58 2.92 5.42
CA LEU A 32 -2.79 2.10 5.52
C LEU A 32 -3.87 2.47 4.49
N LYS A 33 -3.56 3.32 3.53
CA LYS A 33 -4.51 3.76 2.50
C LYS A 33 -5.06 2.59 1.67
N ASP A 34 -6.20 2.82 1.01
CA ASP A 34 -6.86 1.86 0.13
C ASP A 34 -7.12 0.52 0.85
N ASN A 35 -7.83 0.62 2.01
CA ASN A 35 -8.15 -0.52 2.88
C ASN A 35 -6.88 -1.29 3.32
N ALA A 36 -5.84 -0.56 3.75
CA ALA A 36 -4.54 -1.11 4.09
C ALA A 36 -3.96 -1.99 2.96
N TYR A 37 -3.94 -1.44 1.73
CA TYR A 37 -3.54 -2.18 0.51
C TYR A 37 -4.33 -3.49 0.34
N GLY A 38 -5.63 -3.47 0.68
CA GLY A 38 -6.52 -4.62 0.59
C GLY A 38 -6.46 -5.61 1.76
N HIS A 39 -5.56 -5.39 2.73
CA HIS A 39 -5.39 -6.28 3.89
C HIS A 39 -6.47 -6.09 4.97
N GLY A 40 -7.26 -5.00 4.91
CA GLY A 40 -8.25 -4.64 5.92
C GLY A 40 -7.74 -3.50 6.81
N LEU A 41 -8.40 -2.33 6.70
CA LEU A 41 -7.97 -1.11 7.40
C LEU A 41 -7.99 -1.28 8.92
N LEU A 42 -9.08 -1.84 9.46
CA LEU A 42 -9.25 -1.97 10.92
C LEU A 42 -8.34 -3.05 11.50
N GLU A 43 -8.19 -4.17 10.81
CA GLU A 43 -7.32 -5.28 11.19
C GLU A 43 -5.86 -4.82 11.27
N ILE A 44 -5.38 -4.19 10.20
CA ILE A 44 -3.99 -3.70 10.15
C ILE A 44 -3.76 -2.52 11.10
N ALA A 45 -4.72 -1.61 11.23
CA ALA A 45 -4.61 -0.51 12.21
C ALA A 45 -4.49 -1.04 13.64
N SER A 46 -5.28 -2.07 14.00
CA SER A 46 -5.18 -2.72 15.30
C SER A 46 -3.82 -3.36 15.55
N LEU A 47 -3.27 -4.06 14.54
CA LEU A 47 -1.94 -4.65 14.61
C LEU A 47 -0.84 -3.58 14.68
N ALA A 48 -0.93 -2.53 13.87
CA ALA A 48 0.01 -1.41 13.89
C ALA A 48 0.05 -0.72 15.26
N LYS A 49 -1.12 -0.45 15.85
CA LYS A 49 -1.25 0.10 17.20
C LYS A 49 -0.63 -0.84 18.25
N LYS A 50 -0.93 -2.13 18.18
CA LYS A 50 -0.38 -3.16 19.08
C LYS A 50 1.14 -3.23 19.00
N PHE A 51 1.73 -3.01 17.83
CA PHE A 51 3.18 -2.97 17.63
C PHE A 51 3.83 -1.70 18.19
N GLY A 52 3.06 -0.63 18.43
CA GLY A 52 3.55 0.66 18.92
C GLY A 52 3.70 1.73 17.83
N ILE A 53 3.14 1.53 16.64
CA ILE A 53 3.07 2.59 15.61
C ILE A 53 2.20 3.73 16.13
N LYS A 54 2.73 4.95 16.08
CA LYS A 54 2.05 6.16 16.53
C LYS A 54 1.44 6.95 15.38
N ARG A 55 1.98 6.79 14.15
CA ARG A 55 1.65 7.59 12.99
C ARG A 55 1.30 6.74 11.80
N VAL A 56 0.22 7.11 11.12
CA VAL A 56 -0.26 6.38 9.93
C VAL A 56 -0.60 7.32 8.79
N VAL A 57 -0.63 6.77 7.59
CA VAL A 57 -0.98 7.50 6.37
C VAL A 57 -2.16 6.82 5.70
N VAL A 58 -3.18 7.59 5.37
CA VAL A 58 -4.39 7.12 4.68
C VAL A 58 -4.66 7.95 3.42
N LYS A 59 -5.63 7.55 2.61
CA LYS A 59 -5.95 8.24 1.37
C LYS A 59 -6.85 9.46 1.58
N ASN A 60 -7.88 9.31 2.39
CA ASN A 60 -8.99 10.26 2.51
C ASN A 60 -9.53 10.36 3.96
N LEU A 61 -10.47 11.28 4.15
CA LEU A 61 -11.09 11.53 5.46
C LEU A 61 -11.90 10.33 5.97
N LYS A 62 -12.55 9.57 5.07
CA LYS A 62 -13.33 8.38 5.46
C LYS A 62 -12.44 7.34 6.15
N GLU A 63 -11.29 7.04 5.55
CA GLU A 63 -10.31 6.13 6.15
C GLU A 63 -9.75 6.70 7.46
N ALA A 64 -9.45 8.01 7.51
CA ALA A 64 -8.92 8.64 8.71
C ALA A 64 -9.88 8.56 9.90
N LEU A 65 -11.16 8.87 9.69
CA LEU A 65 -12.18 8.81 10.73
C LEU A 65 -12.45 7.37 11.22
N ALA A 66 -12.32 6.37 10.36
CA ALA A 66 -12.49 4.97 10.76
C ALA A 66 -11.47 4.49 11.81
N ILE A 67 -10.32 5.15 11.89
CA ILE A 67 -9.22 4.80 12.82
C ILE A 67 -8.80 5.97 13.72
N GLU A 68 -9.65 7.00 13.83
CA GLU A 68 -9.35 8.28 14.49
C GLU A 68 -8.76 8.11 15.91
N ASN A 69 -9.34 7.23 16.70
CA ASN A 69 -8.95 7.05 18.10
C ASN A 69 -7.77 6.08 18.32
N MET A 70 -7.08 5.70 17.25
CA MET A 70 -6.05 4.66 17.32
C MET A 70 -4.62 5.21 17.32
N PHE A 71 -4.40 6.42 16.77
CA PHE A 71 -3.06 6.95 16.50
C PHE A 71 -2.88 8.39 16.97
N GLU A 72 -1.63 8.76 17.26
CA GLU A 72 -1.25 10.13 17.62
C GLU A 72 -1.35 11.08 16.42
N GLU A 73 -1.09 10.56 15.21
CA GLU A 73 -1.22 11.31 13.97
C GLU A 73 -1.70 10.42 12.82
N ILE A 74 -2.66 10.95 12.03
CA ILE A 74 -3.20 10.32 10.82
C ILE A 74 -3.06 11.31 9.67
N LEU A 75 -2.15 11.03 8.73
CA LEU A 75 -1.91 11.89 7.57
C LEU A 75 -2.79 11.50 6.38
N ILE A 76 -3.62 12.41 5.90
CA ILE A 76 -4.41 12.26 4.67
C ILE A 76 -3.57 12.70 3.46
N LEU A 77 -3.48 11.85 2.42
CA LEU A 77 -2.65 12.14 1.24
C LEU A 77 -3.37 12.85 0.10
N SER A 78 -4.65 12.59 -0.12
CA SER A 78 -5.31 12.90 -1.40
C SER A 78 -6.63 13.64 -1.27
N GLU A 79 -6.92 14.17 -0.10
CA GLU A 79 -8.15 14.94 0.14
C GLU A 79 -7.85 16.14 1.02
N ILE A 80 -8.47 17.29 0.67
CA ILE A 80 -8.56 18.46 1.53
C ILE A 80 -9.99 18.51 2.10
N PRO A 81 -10.17 18.17 3.38
CA PRO A 81 -11.50 18.16 4.01
C PRO A 81 -12.12 19.57 4.01
N LYS A 82 -13.40 19.64 3.66
CA LYS A 82 -14.18 20.90 3.71
C LYS A 82 -14.79 21.18 5.09
N LYS A 83 -14.60 20.26 6.03
CA LYS A 83 -15.11 20.33 7.41
C LYS A 83 -13.95 20.43 8.38
N GLU A 84 -14.24 20.90 9.58
CA GLU A 84 -13.31 20.80 10.70
C GLU A 84 -12.96 19.33 10.96
N ILE A 85 -11.68 19.04 11.17
CA ILE A 85 -11.16 17.68 11.36
C ILE A 85 -10.57 17.53 12.76
N PRO A 86 -10.54 16.31 13.31
CA PRO A 86 -9.88 16.01 14.59
C PRO A 86 -8.43 16.48 14.61
N LYS A 87 -7.96 16.89 15.79
CA LYS A 87 -6.63 17.48 15.97
C LYS A 87 -5.47 16.54 15.64
N ASN A 88 -5.68 15.24 15.74
CA ASN A 88 -4.70 14.22 15.36
C ASN A 88 -4.73 13.87 13.87
N ILE A 89 -5.57 14.53 13.07
CA ILE A 89 -5.57 14.37 11.62
C ILE A 89 -4.79 15.54 11.00
N SER A 90 -3.85 15.21 10.13
CA SER A 90 -3.10 16.16 9.30
C SER A 90 -3.41 15.92 7.81
N VAL A 91 -3.24 16.96 6.98
CA VAL A 91 -3.52 16.88 5.54
C VAL A 91 -2.29 17.22 4.71
N THR A 92 -2.13 16.52 3.60
CA THR A 92 -1.06 16.80 2.65
C THR A 92 -1.47 17.92 1.70
N ILE A 93 -0.68 18.99 1.66
CA ILE A 93 -0.86 20.09 0.70
C ILE A 93 -0.16 19.70 -0.60
N ASN A 94 -0.96 19.38 -1.61
CA ASN A 94 -0.51 18.96 -2.93
C ASN A 94 -0.50 20.14 -3.94
N ASP A 95 -1.30 21.17 -3.71
CA ASP A 95 -1.38 22.40 -4.52
C ASP A 95 -1.38 23.63 -3.62
N ILE A 96 -0.80 24.73 -4.09
CA ILE A 96 -0.70 25.97 -3.31
C ILE A 96 -2.07 26.60 -3.02
N ASN A 97 -3.07 26.33 -3.86
CA ASN A 97 -4.43 26.78 -3.65
C ASN A 97 -5.14 26.09 -2.48
N ASP A 98 -4.72 24.87 -2.13
CA ASP A 98 -5.23 24.15 -0.96
C ASP A 98 -5.03 24.95 0.33
N LEU A 99 -3.95 25.71 0.44
CA LEU A 99 -3.63 26.56 1.59
C LEU A 99 -4.66 27.68 1.81
N LYS A 100 -5.38 28.09 0.75
CA LYS A 100 -6.34 29.21 0.82
C LYS A 100 -7.67 28.83 1.46
N ILE A 101 -8.02 27.53 1.37
CA ILE A 101 -9.34 27.01 1.79
C ILE A 101 -9.35 26.35 3.17
N LEU A 102 -8.16 26.10 3.74
CA LEU A 102 -8.04 25.50 5.05
C LEU A 102 -8.32 26.48 6.19
N SER A 103 -8.93 25.96 7.25
CA SER A 103 -9.16 26.69 8.49
C SER A 103 -7.85 26.91 9.26
N PRO A 104 -7.72 28.03 10.02
CA PRO A 104 -6.56 28.24 10.89
C PRO A 104 -6.33 27.07 11.86
N LYS A 105 -5.08 26.83 12.23
CA LYS A 105 -4.64 25.74 13.13
C LYS A 105 -4.80 24.32 12.56
N THR A 106 -5.19 24.16 11.28
CA THR A 106 -5.17 22.84 10.63
C THR A 106 -3.72 22.34 10.56
N ASN A 107 -3.52 21.09 10.97
CA ASN A 107 -2.24 20.40 10.85
C ASN A 107 -1.97 20.00 9.40
N ILE A 108 -0.80 20.37 8.86
CA ILE A 108 -0.47 20.14 7.46
C ILE A 108 0.93 19.57 7.27
N HIS A 109 1.07 18.74 6.22
CA HIS A 109 2.35 18.38 5.61
C HIS A 109 2.45 19.01 4.23
N LEU A 110 3.43 19.87 4.04
CA LEU A 110 3.67 20.54 2.76
C LEU A 110 4.44 19.61 1.84
N LYS A 111 3.83 19.21 0.73
CA LYS A 111 4.49 18.36 -0.25
C LYS A 111 5.13 19.19 -1.35
N ILE A 112 6.42 18.96 -1.58
CA ILE A 112 7.19 19.60 -2.65
C ILE A 112 7.50 18.56 -3.73
N ASP A 113 7.26 18.93 -4.98
CA ASP A 113 7.64 18.10 -6.12
C ASP A 113 9.13 18.26 -6.40
N THR A 114 9.85 17.17 -6.29
CA THR A 114 11.30 17.09 -6.55
C THR A 114 11.63 16.29 -7.81
N GLY A 115 10.62 16.02 -8.66
CA GLY A 115 10.82 15.32 -9.92
C GLY A 115 9.88 14.13 -10.17
N MET A 116 8.89 13.90 -9.32
CA MET A 116 7.86 12.89 -9.60
C MET A 116 6.79 13.41 -10.58
N HIS A 117 6.56 14.72 -10.62
CA HIS A 117 5.61 15.41 -11.52
C HIS A 117 4.18 14.86 -11.49
N ARG A 118 3.71 14.53 -10.28
CA ARG A 118 2.35 14.00 -10.06
C ARG A 118 1.54 14.88 -9.12
N ASN A 119 2.07 15.13 -7.93
CA ASN A 119 1.48 15.96 -6.87
C ASN A 119 2.58 16.66 -6.10
N GLY A 120 2.27 17.82 -5.53
CA GLY A 120 3.21 18.63 -4.76
C GLY A 120 3.44 19.99 -5.39
N ILE A 121 3.79 20.96 -4.57
CA ILE A 121 4.07 22.33 -4.99
C ILE A 121 5.46 22.37 -5.65
N GLU A 122 5.61 23.05 -6.76
CA GLU A 122 6.92 23.26 -7.38
C GLU A 122 7.87 23.99 -6.43
N ALA A 123 9.14 23.58 -6.41
CA ALA A 123 10.17 24.12 -5.51
C ALA A 123 10.28 25.65 -5.54
N LYS A 124 10.09 26.28 -6.72
CA LYS A 124 10.12 27.76 -6.88
C LYS A 124 9.07 28.49 -6.05
N TYR A 125 7.98 27.83 -5.67
CA TYR A 125 6.90 28.39 -4.85
C TYR A 125 7.03 28.10 -3.35
N LEU A 126 8.09 27.42 -2.90
CA LEU A 126 8.29 27.07 -1.50
C LEU A 126 8.15 28.28 -0.55
N LYS A 127 8.86 29.38 -0.82
CA LYS A 127 8.80 30.61 -0.01
C LYS A 127 7.37 31.18 0.05
N LYS A 128 6.67 31.21 -1.10
CA LYS A 128 5.28 31.70 -1.19
C LYS A 128 4.34 30.81 -0.37
N ALA A 129 4.49 29.48 -0.45
CA ALA A 129 3.69 28.55 0.32
C ALA A 129 3.89 28.74 1.83
N LEU A 130 5.13 28.88 2.30
CA LEU A 130 5.44 29.13 3.71
C LEU A 130 4.89 30.49 4.20
N SER A 131 4.91 31.52 3.35
CA SER A 131 4.29 32.81 3.67
C SER A 131 2.76 32.68 3.83
N LEU A 132 2.08 31.93 2.94
CA LEU A 132 0.65 31.66 3.05
C LEU A 132 0.31 30.82 4.30
N ILE A 133 1.13 29.84 4.65
CA ILE A 133 0.98 29.02 5.86
C ILE A 133 0.99 29.93 7.09
N LYS A 134 1.92 30.88 7.16
CA LYS A 134 2.00 31.87 8.24
C LYS A 134 0.77 32.77 8.27
N GLU A 135 0.41 33.36 7.13
CA GLU A 135 -0.76 34.25 6.98
C GLU A 135 -2.05 33.57 7.43
N LYS A 136 -2.27 32.33 6.99
CA LYS A 136 -3.44 31.51 7.32
C LYS A 136 -3.38 30.89 8.71
N ARG A 137 -2.29 31.04 9.44
CA ARG A 137 -2.07 30.47 10.78
C ARG A 137 -2.26 28.94 10.80
N LEU A 138 -1.76 28.25 9.77
CA LEU A 138 -1.79 26.79 9.69
C LEU A 138 -0.63 26.21 10.51
N ASN A 139 -0.79 24.98 11.01
CA ASN A 139 0.25 24.27 11.74
C ASN A 139 1.06 23.41 10.76
N LEU A 140 2.22 23.92 10.34
CA LEU A 140 3.16 23.16 9.51
C LEU A 140 3.90 22.13 10.35
N LEU A 141 3.47 20.86 10.28
CA LEU A 141 4.13 19.76 10.99
C LEU A 141 5.37 19.28 10.24
N ALA A 142 5.26 19.09 8.93
CA ALA A 142 6.36 18.59 8.13
C ALA A 142 6.37 19.12 6.70
N VAL A 143 7.54 19.03 6.06
CA VAL A 143 7.71 19.15 4.61
C VAL A 143 8.08 17.77 4.07
N MET A 144 7.51 17.39 2.93
CA MET A 144 7.70 16.07 2.36
C MET A 144 7.87 16.07 0.84
N THR A 145 8.46 15.01 0.32
CA THR A 145 8.45 14.66 -1.10
C THR A 145 8.19 13.17 -1.31
N HIS A 146 8.21 12.71 -2.55
CA HIS A 146 8.08 11.29 -2.90
C HIS A 146 9.00 10.94 -4.06
N PHE A 147 9.86 9.93 -3.87
CA PHE A 147 10.78 9.45 -4.89
C PHE A 147 10.05 8.53 -5.89
N ARG A 148 10.28 8.78 -7.20
CA ARG A 148 9.61 8.06 -8.29
C ARG A 148 10.24 6.72 -8.63
N SER A 149 11.58 6.64 -8.61
CA SER A 149 12.36 5.50 -9.12
C SER A 149 13.29 4.93 -8.05
N ALA A 150 12.79 4.81 -6.80
CA ALA A 150 13.57 4.25 -5.72
C ALA A 150 13.76 2.73 -5.85
N ASP A 151 12.87 2.07 -6.55
CA ASP A 151 12.82 0.63 -6.86
C ASP A 151 13.55 0.24 -8.14
N GLU A 152 13.87 1.21 -9.00
CA GLU A 152 14.51 0.98 -10.29
C GLU A 152 16.04 1.05 -10.22
N LEU A 153 16.72 0.27 -11.06
CA LEU A 153 18.17 0.32 -11.25
C LEU A 153 18.55 1.57 -12.07
N SER A 154 18.52 2.73 -11.42
CA SER A 154 18.87 4.02 -12.03
C SER A 154 19.49 4.96 -11.00
N SER A 155 20.06 6.09 -11.47
CA SER A 155 20.57 7.16 -10.61
C SER A 155 19.50 8.15 -10.14
N GLU A 156 18.27 8.03 -10.61
CA GLU A 156 17.16 8.96 -10.37
C GLU A 156 16.87 9.21 -8.89
N LEU A 157 16.93 8.18 -8.05
CA LEU A 157 16.77 8.34 -6.60
C LEU A 157 17.77 9.34 -6.02
N PHE A 158 19.06 9.23 -6.42
CA PHE A 158 20.12 10.07 -5.88
C PHE A 158 20.02 11.51 -6.40
N TRP A 159 19.59 11.69 -7.66
CA TRP A 159 19.31 12.99 -8.21
C TRP A 159 18.14 13.67 -7.46
N GLN A 160 17.01 12.98 -7.28
CA GLN A 160 15.90 13.52 -6.50
C GLN A 160 16.27 13.78 -5.04
N LYS A 161 17.12 12.93 -4.43
CA LYS A 161 17.60 13.14 -3.06
C LYS A 161 18.43 14.40 -2.95
N LYS A 162 19.31 14.70 -3.93
CA LYS A 162 20.09 15.95 -3.97
C LYS A 162 19.16 17.17 -4.00
N VAL A 163 18.18 17.18 -4.91
CA VAL A 163 17.16 18.25 -4.96
C VAL A 163 16.41 18.38 -3.64
N TRP A 164 16.06 17.26 -3.03
CA TRP A 164 15.38 17.24 -1.74
C TRP A 164 16.23 17.82 -0.61
N ASP A 165 17.52 17.54 -0.55
CA ASP A 165 18.43 18.10 0.45
C ASP A 165 18.56 19.63 0.32
N GLU A 166 18.56 20.14 -0.91
CA GLU A 166 18.50 21.59 -1.19
C GLU A 166 17.17 22.20 -0.68
N ILE A 167 16.05 21.53 -0.94
CA ILE A 167 14.71 21.95 -0.45
C ILE A 167 14.65 21.99 1.07
N LYS A 168 15.19 20.96 1.75
CA LYS A 168 15.26 20.95 3.23
C LYS A 168 16.00 22.17 3.77
N THR A 169 17.14 22.49 3.15
CA THR A 169 17.96 23.66 3.54
C THR A 169 17.19 24.96 3.32
N GLN A 170 16.56 25.13 2.16
CA GLN A 170 15.76 26.31 1.83
C GLN A 170 14.56 26.44 2.78
N ALA A 171 13.84 25.34 3.06
CA ALA A 171 12.70 25.34 3.96
C ALA A 171 13.10 25.81 5.37
N LYS A 172 14.20 25.30 5.94
CA LYS A 172 14.74 25.73 7.24
C LYS A 172 15.03 27.22 7.25
N ASN A 173 15.72 27.74 6.21
CA ASN A 173 16.08 29.15 6.11
C ASN A 173 14.85 30.06 5.98
N PHE A 174 13.87 29.68 5.15
CA PHE A 174 12.64 30.45 4.99
C PHE A 174 11.78 30.40 6.27
N CYS A 175 11.65 29.25 6.93
CA CYS A 175 10.94 29.18 8.21
C CYS A 175 11.58 30.10 9.24
N LYS A 176 12.90 30.11 9.35
CA LYS A 176 13.62 31.04 10.25
C LYS A 176 13.33 32.49 9.92
N SER A 177 13.40 32.90 8.63
CA SER A 177 13.13 34.27 8.20
C SER A 177 11.68 34.72 8.40
N LEU A 178 10.76 33.75 8.36
CA LEU A 178 9.32 33.98 8.58
C LEU A 178 8.90 33.80 10.04
N HIS A 179 9.81 33.50 10.96
CA HIS A 179 9.53 33.16 12.36
C HIS A 179 8.49 32.02 12.50
N LEU A 180 8.58 31.03 11.62
CA LEU A 180 7.87 29.77 11.72
C LEU A 180 8.72 28.74 12.47
N GLN A 181 8.07 27.79 13.14
CA GLN A 181 8.78 26.64 13.68
C GLN A 181 9.40 25.82 12.54
N THR A 182 10.60 25.28 12.76
CA THR A 182 11.26 24.39 11.79
C THR A 182 10.42 23.10 11.67
N PRO A 183 9.94 22.76 10.47
CA PRO A 183 9.15 21.56 10.26
C PRO A 183 10.02 20.30 10.31
N LEU A 184 9.39 19.15 10.52
CA LEU A 184 9.98 17.84 10.31
C LEU A 184 10.07 17.52 8.81
N PHE A 185 10.89 16.52 8.43
CA PHE A 185 11.14 16.17 7.02
C PHE A 185 10.96 14.68 6.77
N HIS A 186 10.31 14.31 5.66
CA HIS A 186 10.20 12.92 5.24
C HIS A 186 10.05 12.75 3.73
N SER A 187 10.91 11.95 3.12
CA SER A 187 10.92 11.63 1.69
C SER A 187 10.78 10.15 1.42
N ASN A 188 11.35 9.30 2.28
CA ASN A 188 11.52 7.89 2.03
C ASN A 188 10.19 7.13 1.98
N ASN A 189 9.94 6.47 0.85
CA ASN A 189 8.99 5.37 0.72
C ASN A 189 9.67 4.03 1.10
N SER A 190 8.95 2.91 1.01
CA SER A 190 9.50 1.59 1.31
C SER A 190 10.79 1.29 0.53
N ALA A 191 10.79 1.49 -0.78
CA ALA A 191 11.95 1.19 -1.63
C ALA A 191 13.16 2.09 -1.28
N ALA A 192 12.96 3.39 -1.12
CA ALA A 192 14.04 4.32 -0.77
C ALA A 192 14.67 3.96 0.58
N LEU A 193 13.86 3.63 1.59
CA LEU A 193 14.35 3.23 2.91
C LEU A 193 15.27 2.00 2.85
N PHE A 194 14.91 1.01 2.04
CA PHE A 194 15.70 -0.22 1.94
C PHE A 194 16.90 -0.10 1.01
N ARG A 195 16.86 0.80 0.00
CA ARG A 195 17.95 1.04 -0.94
C ARG A 195 19.05 1.95 -0.39
N LEU A 196 18.67 2.99 0.37
CA LEU A 196 19.65 3.91 0.94
C LEU A 196 20.43 3.25 2.08
N LYS A 197 21.75 3.54 2.14
CA LYS A 197 22.64 3.00 3.17
C LYS A 197 22.32 3.56 4.55
N THR A 198 21.96 4.83 4.62
CA THR A 198 21.66 5.58 5.85
C THR A 198 20.27 6.18 5.79
N PHE A 199 19.62 6.28 6.94
CA PHE A 199 18.35 6.98 7.11
C PHE A 199 18.61 8.24 7.95
N ASP A 200 18.48 9.41 7.31
CA ASP A 200 18.83 10.73 7.85
C ASP A 200 17.61 11.67 7.93
N GLU A 201 16.40 11.11 8.04
CA GLU A 201 15.15 11.86 8.09
C GLU A 201 14.38 11.65 9.39
N ASP A 202 13.36 12.49 9.62
CA ASP A 202 12.52 12.38 10.80
C ASP A 202 11.57 11.18 10.68
N PHE A 203 11.03 10.91 9.47
CA PHE A 203 10.11 9.80 9.23
C PHE A 203 10.33 9.10 7.89
N ALA A 204 10.02 7.79 7.85
CA ALA A 204 9.82 7.01 6.63
C ALA A 204 8.34 6.63 6.49
N ARG A 205 7.78 6.74 5.27
CA ARG A 205 6.42 6.31 4.95
C ARG A 205 6.46 4.93 4.31
N CYS A 206 6.24 3.90 5.10
CA CYS A 206 6.30 2.52 4.67
C CYS A 206 4.90 1.94 4.44
N GLY A 207 4.62 1.57 3.19
CA GLY A 207 3.42 0.85 2.79
C GLY A 207 3.75 -0.59 2.48
N ILE A 208 4.10 -0.86 1.24
CA ILE A 208 4.24 -2.22 0.73
C ILE A 208 5.21 -3.11 1.51
N ALA A 209 6.26 -2.54 2.10
CA ALA A 209 7.19 -3.27 2.94
C ALA A 209 6.54 -3.80 4.23
N THR A 210 5.54 -3.10 4.79
CA THR A 210 4.82 -3.58 5.97
C THR A 210 4.00 -4.83 5.65
N TYR A 211 3.58 -4.99 4.40
CA TYR A 211 2.81 -6.13 3.89
C TYR A 211 3.68 -7.26 3.33
N GLY A 212 5.00 -7.11 3.38
CA GLY A 212 5.95 -8.17 3.05
C GLY A 212 6.52 -8.14 1.65
N TYR A 213 6.40 -7.01 0.94
CA TYR A 213 6.87 -6.91 -0.45
C TYR A 213 7.79 -5.72 -0.66
N LEU A 214 8.72 -5.88 -1.60
CA LEU A 214 9.46 -4.83 -2.28
C LEU A 214 9.57 -5.21 -3.75
N GLU A 215 9.09 -4.33 -4.63
CA GLU A 215 9.21 -4.49 -6.09
C GLU A 215 10.54 -3.90 -6.56
N MET A 216 11.64 -4.40 -6.01
CA MET A 216 12.99 -3.95 -6.32
C MET A 216 13.78 -5.04 -7.02
N ASP A 217 14.75 -4.64 -7.84
CA ASP A 217 15.71 -5.56 -8.44
C ASP A 217 16.54 -6.26 -7.35
N SER A 218 16.82 -7.55 -7.56
CA SER A 218 17.60 -8.38 -6.64
C SER A 218 19.03 -7.87 -6.39
N ILE A 219 19.56 -7.05 -7.28
CA ILE A 219 20.88 -6.41 -7.14
C ILE A 219 20.95 -5.50 -5.88
N PHE A 220 19.81 -4.98 -5.42
CA PHE A 220 19.74 -4.16 -4.19
C PHE A 220 19.78 -4.98 -2.91
N GLY A 221 19.82 -6.30 -3.02
CA GLY A 221 19.86 -7.25 -1.92
C GLY A 221 18.58 -8.05 -1.74
N ASN A 222 18.68 -9.05 -0.87
CA ASN A 222 17.52 -9.83 -0.47
C ASN A 222 17.03 -9.32 0.90
N PHE A 223 15.85 -8.74 0.92
CA PHE A 223 15.24 -8.19 2.13
C PHE A 223 14.33 -9.25 2.73
N ASN A 224 14.57 -9.61 3.99
CA ASN A 224 13.80 -10.62 4.70
C ASN A 224 12.43 -10.05 5.13
N LEU A 225 11.56 -9.80 4.15
CA LEU A 225 10.16 -9.44 4.37
C LEU A 225 9.27 -10.65 4.09
N LYS A 226 8.16 -10.75 4.83
CA LYS A 226 7.26 -11.92 4.80
C LYS A 226 5.86 -11.47 4.36
N PRO A 227 5.26 -12.11 3.34
CA PRO A 227 3.86 -11.87 2.96
C PRO A 227 2.91 -11.97 4.16
N VAL A 228 2.01 -11.01 4.27
CA VAL A 228 1.05 -10.90 5.39
C VAL A 228 -0.30 -11.51 5.04
N LEU A 229 -0.67 -11.51 3.75
CA LEU A 229 -1.99 -11.90 3.27
C LEU A 229 -1.96 -13.28 2.63
N LYS A 230 -2.95 -14.12 3.00
CA LYS A 230 -3.31 -15.34 2.28
C LYS A 230 -4.79 -15.31 1.91
N LEU A 231 -5.10 -15.62 0.65
CA LEU A 231 -6.48 -15.72 0.17
C LEU A 231 -6.89 -17.18 0.03
N TRP A 232 -7.94 -17.55 0.75
CA TRP A 232 -8.56 -18.88 0.71
C TRP A 232 -9.90 -18.83 0.00
N ALA A 233 -10.14 -19.82 -0.88
CA ALA A 233 -11.43 -20.05 -1.50
C ALA A 233 -12.01 -21.38 -1.00
N ASN A 234 -13.33 -21.40 -0.75
CA ASN A 234 -14.03 -22.59 -0.27
C ASN A 234 -14.81 -23.24 -1.41
N LYS A 235 -14.91 -24.55 -1.34
CA LYS A 235 -15.63 -25.36 -2.32
C LYS A 235 -17.13 -25.07 -2.28
N ILE A 236 -17.71 -24.85 -3.45
CA ILE A 236 -19.15 -24.74 -3.66
C ILE A 236 -19.74 -26.10 -4.05
N SER A 237 -19.07 -26.77 -4.99
CA SER A 237 -19.52 -28.07 -5.53
C SER A 237 -18.37 -28.83 -6.16
N SER A 238 -18.52 -30.14 -6.30
CA SER A 238 -17.60 -30.97 -7.08
C SER A 238 -18.34 -31.86 -8.06
N ARG A 239 -17.64 -32.34 -9.07
CA ARG A 239 -18.16 -33.30 -10.06
C ARG A 239 -17.03 -34.10 -10.71
N ASP A 240 -17.41 -35.23 -11.29
CA ASP A 240 -16.56 -35.97 -12.21
C ASP A 240 -16.70 -35.35 -13.60
N LEU A 241 -15.58 -35.04 -14.23
CA LEU A 241 -15.47 -34.54 -15.59
C LEU A 241 -14.92 -35.66 -16.46
N LYS A 242 -15.62 -36.01 -17.52
CA LYS A 242 -15.24 -37.09 -18.42
C LYS A 242 -14.26 -36.57 -19.48
N LYS A 243 -13.40 -37.45 -20.00
CA LYS A 243 -12.55 -37.17 -21.14
C LYS A 243 -13.34 -36.55 -22.30
N GLY A 244 -12.86 -35.44 -22.83
CA GLY A 244 -13.49 -34.67 -23.92
C GLY A 244 -14.52 -33.64 -23.45
N GLU A 245 -14.96 -33.67 -22.20
CA GLU A 245 -15.82 -32.62 -21.64
C GLU A 245 -15.06 -31.32 -21.40
N ARG A 246 -15.78 -30.19 -21.44
CA ARG A 246 -15.21 -28.85 -21.41
C ARG A 246 -15.69 -28.05 -20.20
N VAL A 247 -14.82 -27.16 -19.70
CA VAL A 247 -15.07 -26.36 -18.49
C VAL A 247 -15.34 -24.90 -18.86
N GLY A 248 -16.40 -24.34 -18.28
CA GLY A 248 -16.69 -22.91 -18.17
C GLY A 248 -16.95 -22.20 -19.50
N TYR A 249 -16.89 -20.88 -19.45
CA TYR A 249 -17.19 -20.02 -20.60
C TYR A 249 -16.25 -20.27 -21.79
N GLY A 250 -16.86 -20.57 -22.96
CA GLY A 250 -16.16 -20.84 -24.19
C GLY A 250 -15.44 -22.19 -24.22
N GLY A 251 -15.59 -23.03 -23.20
CA GLY A 251 -15.03 -24.38 -23.16
C GLY A 251 -13.54 -24.45 -23.48
N VAL A 252 -12.77 -23.47 -23.01
CA VAL A 252 -11.33 -23.36 -23.36
C VAL A 252 -10.46 -24.45 -22.74
N PHE A 253 -10.90 -25.06 -21.66
CA PHE A 253 -10.29 -26.26 -21.10
C PHE A 253 -11.10 -27.48 -21.54
N GLU A 254 -10.42 -28.50 -22.06
CA GLU A 254 -10.99 -29.81 -22.42
C GLU A 254 -10.23 -30.89 -21.64
N ALA A 255 -10.96 -31.76 -20.96
CA ALA A 255 -10.40 -32.86 -20.17
C ALA A 255 -9.73 -33.89 -21.08
N LYS A 256 -8.47 -34.19 -20.86
CA LYS A 256 -7.71 -35.20 -21.59
C LYS A 256 -7.96 -36.61 -21.08
N GLU A 257 -8.46 -36.75 -19.87
CA GLU A 257 -8.80 -37.97 -19.13
C GLU A 257 -9.94 -37.69 -18.18
N ASP A 258 -10.52 -38.71 -17.61
CA ASP A 258 -11.51 -38.59 -16.55
C ASP A 258 -10.84 -37.95 -15.32
N MET A 259 -11.45 -36.90 -14.74
CA MET A 259 -10.89 -36.20 -13.60
C MET A 259 -11.95 -35.65 -12.65
N LYS A 260 -11.56 -35.44 -11.39
CA LYS A 260 -12.38 -34.72 -10.42
C LYS A 260 -12.10 -33.24 -10.49
N ILE A 261 -13.16 -32.45 -10.50
CA ILE A 261 -13.05 -30.98 -10.48
C ILE A 261 -13.98 -30.37 -9.43
N SER A 262 -13.61 -29.22 -8.90
CA SER A 262 -14.42 -28.49 -7.94
C SER A 262 -14.53 -27.01 -8.32
N THR A 263 -15.67 -26.42 -7.97
CA THR A 263 -15.96 -24.99 -8.11
C THR A 263 -15.76 -24.30 -6.77
N TYR A 264 -15.06 -23.14 -6.77
CA TYR A 264 -14.70 -22.38 -5.58
C TYR A 264 -15.24 -20.94 -5.64
N ASP A 265 -15.55 -20.37 -4.49
CA ASP A 265 -16.32 -19.15 -4.26
C ASP A 265 -15.48 -17.85 -4.34
N ILE A 266 -14.62 -17.73 -5.36
CA ILE A 266 -13.87 -16.51 -5.70
C ILE A 266 -13.94 -16.31 -7.22
N GLY A 267 -14.23 -15.09 -7.64
CA GLY A 267 -14.20 -14.69 -9.04
C GLY A 267 -13.60 -13.31 -9.25
N TYR A 268 -13.73 -12.80 -10.48
CA TYR A 268 -13.21 -11.45 -10.77
C TYR A 268 -14.05 -10.33 -10.14
N GLY A 269 -15.29 -10.61 -9.71
CA GLY A 269 -16.11 -9.70 -8.91
C GLY A 269 -15.56 -9.50 -7.50
N ASP A 270 -14.81 -10.47 -6.98
CA ASP A 270 -14.11 -10.40 -5.70
C ASP A 270 -12.72 -9.74 -5.81
N GLY A 271 -12.35 -9.29 -7.01
CA GLY A 271 -11.07 -8.66 -7.27
C GLY A 271 -9.97 -9.61 -7.74
N PHE A 272 -10.26 -10.91 -7.92
CA PHE A 272 -9.32 -11.80 -8.58
C PHE A 272 -9.32 -11.53 -10.09
N PHE A 273 -8.17 -11.72 -10.75
CA PHE A 273 -8.05 -11.35 -12.17
C PHE A 273 -8.76 -12.37 -13.07
N ARG A 274 -9.51 -11.87 -14.05
CA ARG A 274 -10.08 -12.70 -15.09
C ARG A 274 -8.98 -13.27 -15.99
N SER A 275 -8.85 -14.60 -16.04
CA SER A 275 -8.01 -15.29 -16.99
C SER A 275 -8.75 -15.54 -18.30
N ASP A 276 -8.04 -15.48 -19.45
CA ASP A 276 -8.55 -15.92 -20.75
C ASP A 276 -8.61 -17.45 -20.88
N GLY A 277 -8.06 -18.18 -19.92
CA GLY A 277 -7.97 -19.63 -19.88
C GLY A 277 -6.88 -20.23 -20.78
N LYS A 278 -6.08 -19.40 -21.46
CA LYS A 278 -4.99 -19.84 -22.33
C LYS A 278 -3.67 -20.05 -21.58
N LYS A 279 -3.42 -19.25 -20.54
CA LYS A 279 -2.27 -19.41 -19.66
C LYS A 279 -2.61 -20.42 -18.56
N GLU A 280 -1.67 -21.30 -18.24
CA GLU A 280 -1.80 -22.17 -17.07
C GLU A 280 -1.79 -21.30 -15.79
N LEU A 281 -2.88 -21.40 -15.03
CA LEU A 281 -3.02 -20.80 -13.73
C LEU A 281 -3.04 -21.90 -12.68
N LYS A 282 -2.36 -21.63 -11.56
CA LYS A 282 -2.39 -22.50 -10.39
C LYS A 282 -2.77 -21.70 -9.14
N THR A 283 -3.40 -22.38 -8.22
CA THR A 283 -3.52 -21.92 -6.83
C THR A 283 -2.13 -21.92 -6.17
N ALA A 284 -1.98 -21.27 -5.04
CA ALA A 284 -0.69 -21.23 -4.33
C ALA A 284 -0.27 -22.62 -3.81
N ASP A 285 -1.23 -23.50 -3.54
CA ASP A 285 -0.99 -24.91 -3.18
C ASP A 285 -0.83 -25.83 -4.41
N GLY A 286 -0.70 -25.27 -5.63
CA GLY A 286 -0.27 -25.96 -6.84
C GLY A 286 -1.35 -26.60 -7.71
N LYS A 287 -2.64 -26.45 -7.34
CA LYS A 287 -3.77 -27.00 -8.11
C LYS A 287 -4.02 -26.20 -9.38
N LYS A 288 -4.32 -26.87 -10.49
CA LYS A 288 -4.62 -26.19 -11.76
C LYS A 288 -6.00 -25.57 -11.75
N ILE A 289 -6.06 -24.29 -12.10
CA ILE A 289 -7.30 -23.57 -12.38
C ILE A 289 -7.71 -23.86 -13.82
N LEU A 290 -8.92 -24.33 -14.02
CA LEU A 290 -9.40 -24.89 -15.29
C LEU A 290 -10.35 -23.92 -15.98
N GLY A 291 -10.03 -23.60 -17.23
CA GLY A 291 -10.85 -22.70 -18.03
C GLY A 291 -10.79 -21.22 -17.61
N ARG A 292 -11.83 -20.46 -17.94
CA ARG A 292 -11.94 -19.03 -17.60
C ARG A 292 -12.51 -18.83 -16.21
N ILE A 293 -11.97 -17.89 -15.48
CA ILE A 293 -12.52 -17.44 -14.19
C ILE A 293 -13.82 -16.68 -14.45
N SER A 294 -14.89 -17.01 -13.71
CA SER A 294 -16.19 -16.38 -13.75
C SER A 294 -16.26 -15.17 -12.81
N MET A 295 -17.41 -14.49 -12.76
CA MET A 295 -17.61 -13.33 -11.90
C MET A 295 -17.44 -13.71 -10.41
N ASP A 296 -18.04 -14.80 -9.98
CA ASP A 296 -18.18 -15.17 -8.58
C ASP A 296 -17.45 -16.48 -8.23
N ASN A 297 -16.85 -17.17 -9.21
CA ASN A 297 -16.22 -18.47 -8.99
C ASN A 297 -15.15 -18.83 -10.03
N PHE A 298 -14.33 -19.82 -9.70
CA PHE A 298 -13.43 -20.51 -10.61
C PHE A 298 -13.53 -22.02 -10.42
N VAL A 299 -13.09 -22.77 -11.42
CA VAL A 299 -13.01 -24.22 -11.37
C VAL A 299 -11.57 -24.65 -11.21
N CYS A 300 -11.32 -25.64 -10.36
CA CYS A 300 -10.00 -26.18 -10.08
C CYS A 300 -10.01 -27.72 -10.12
N GLU A 301 -8.88 -28.34 -10.44
CA GLU A 301 -8.70 -29.78 -10.31
C GLU A 301 -8.76 -30.20 -8.83
N GLY A 302 -9.28 -31.40 -8.57
CA GLY A 302 -9.34 -32.00 -7.23
C GLY A 302 -10.69 -31.80 -6.53
N ASP A 303 -10.74 -32.16 -5.24
CA ASP A 303 -11.95 -32.18 -4.42
C ASP A 303 -11.73 -31.66 -2.98
N GLU A 304 -10.73 -30.82 -2.80
CA GLU A 304 -10.42 -30.24 -1.50
C GLU A 304 -11.53 -29.29 -1.04
N GLU A 305 -11.85 -29.27 0.27
CA GLU A 305 -12.87 -28.39 0.85
C GLU A 305 -12.50 -26.90 0.73
N LYS A 306 -11.22 -26.58 0.69
CA LYS A 306 -10.68 -25.24 0.45
C LYS A 306 -9.35 -25.30 -0.27
N VAL A 307 -9.03 -24.26 -1.02
CA VAL A 307 -7.74 -24.10 -1.71
C VAL A 307 -7.11 -22.76 -1.35
N LEU A 308 -5.79 -22.74 -1.25
CA LEU A 308 -5.02 -21.52 -1.03
C LEU A 308 -4.77 -20.84 -2.38
N LEU A 309 -5.55 -19.79 -2.66
CA LEU A 309 -5.50 -19.13 -3.97
C LEU A 309 -4.29 -18.17 -4.10
N ILE A 310 -3.99 -17.41 -3.06
CA ILE A 310 -2.84 -16.50 -3.00
C ILE A 310 -2.16 -16.64 -1.64
N ASP A 311 -0.85 -16.88 -1.63
CA ASP A 311 0.03 -16.78 -0.47
C ASP A 311 1.15 -15.75 -0.67
N ASN A 312 1.44 -15.44 -1.92
CA ASN A 312 2.47 -14.47 -2.33
C ASN A 312 2.00 -13.66 -3.54
N ALA A 313 1.52 -12.45 -3.27
CA ALA A 313 1.01 -11.56 -4.32
C ALA A 313 2.04 -11.24 -5.43
N LYS A 314 3.34 -11.30 -5.13
CA LYS A 314 4.40 -11.07 -6.15
C LYS A 314 4.46 -12.21 -7.17
N GLN A 315 4.20 -13.46 -6.76
CA GLN A 315 4.11 -14.59 -7.69
C GLN A 315 2.86 -14.48 -8.55
N THR A 316 1.70 -14.19 -7.95
CA THR A 316 0.46 -13.95 -8.69
C THR A 316 0.60 -12.80 -9.67
N ALA A 317 1.25 -11.71 -9.28
CA ALA A 317 1.48 -10.53 -10.12
C ALA A 317 2.26 -10.87 -11.40
N LYS A 318 3.27 -11.74 -11.31
CA LYS A 318 4.04 -12.19 -12.49
C LYS A 318 3.16 -12.88 -13.52
N VAL A 319 2.20 -13.70 -13.09
CA VAL A 319 1.29 -14.41 -14.00
C VAL A 319 0.41 -13.43 -14.78
N PHE A 320 -0.07 -12.38 -14.09
CA PHE A 320 -0.96 -11.37 -14.67
C PHE A 320 -0.22 -10.15 -15.27
N ASN A 321 1.13 -10.18 -15.29
CA ASN A 321 1.98 -9.09 -15.77
C ASN A 321 1.65 -7.74 -15.11
N THR A 322 1.63 -7.75 -13.78
CA THR A 322 1.36 -6.59 -12.94
C THR A 322 2.28 -6.60 -11.69
N ILE A 323 1.94 -5.83 -10.67
CA ILE A 323 2.70 -5.67 -9.42
C ILE A 323 1.88 -6.17 -8.21
N SER A 324 2.58 -6.55 -7.13
CA SER A 324 1.95 -7.07 -5.90
C SER A 324 0.91 -6.10 -5.31
N TYR A 325 1.14 -4.79 -5.45
CA TYR A 325 0.19 -3.75 -5.04
C TYR A 325 -1.19 -3.92 -5.67
N GLU A 326 -1.24 -4.17 -6.99
CA GLU A 326 -2.50 -4.29 -7.71
C GLU A 326 -3.23 -5.58 -7.33
N ILE A 327 -2.48 -6.67 -7.12
CA ILE A 327 -3.07 -7.94 -6.68
C ILE A 327 -3.84 -7.76 -5.36
N THR A 328 -3.21 -7.15 -4.37
CA THR A 328 -3.81 -7.05 -3.04
C THR A 328 -4.87 -5.95 -2.95
N THR A 329 -4.63 -4.78 -3.56
CA THR A 329 -5.57 -3.65 -3.48
C THR A 329 -6.88 -3.87 -4.21
N LYS A 330 -6.91 -4.77 -5.21
CA LYS A 330 -8.15 -5.13 -5.93
C LYS A 330 -9.06 -6.07 -5.16
N LEU A 331 -8.56 -6.77 -4.15
CA LEU A 331 -9.37 -7.69 -3.37
C LEU A 331 -10.53 -6.95 -2.69
N SER A 332 -11.74 -7.44 -2.92
CA SER A 332 -12.98 -6.83 -2.46
C SER A 332 -12.95 -6.59 -0.93
N PRO A 333 -13.35 -5.40 -0.46
CA PRO A 333 -13.45 -5.13 0.97
C PRO A 333 -14.50 -6.01 1.67
N PHE A 334 -15.40 -6.65 0.93
CA PHE A 334 -16.43 -7.55 1.46
C PHE A 334 -15.91 -8.96 1.81
N ILE A 335 -14.77 -9.38 1.26
CA ILE A 335 -14.14 -10.64 1.71
C ILE A 335 -13.75 -10.49 3.17
N LYS A 336 -14.15 -11.43 4.02
CA LYS A 336 -13.84 -11.42 5.46
C LYS A 336 -12.31 -11.49 5.68
N ARG A 337 -11.77 -10.66 6.58
CA ARG A 337 -10.39 -10.73 7.05
C ARG A 337 -10.36 -11.39 8.43
N ILE A 338 -9.40 -12.30 8.63
CA ILE A 338 -9.19 -13.02 9.87
C ILE A 338 -7.73 -12.86 10.27
N VAL A 339 -7.48 -12.23 11.41
CA VAL A 339 -6.12 -12.08 11.96
C VAL A 339 -5.75 -13.39 12.66
N ILE A 340 -4.58 -13.95 12.32
CA ILE A 340 -4.01 -15.16 12.89
C ILE A 340 -2.65 -14.88 13.53
#